data_9df740cc18e38413dbf5a73745dc6733
#
_entry.id   9df740cc18e38413dbf5a73745dc6733
#
_cell.length_a   1.000
_cell.length_b   1.000
_cell.length_c   1.000
_cell.angle_alpha   90.00
_cell.angle_beta   90.00
_cell.angle_gamma   90.00
#
_symmetry.space_group_name_H-M   'P 1'
#
loop_
_entity.id
_entity.type
_entity.pdbx_description
1 polymer ?
#
loop_
_entity_poly.entity_id
_entity_poly.type
_entity_poly.pdbx_seq_one_letter_code
_entity_poly.pdbx_strand_id
1 'polypeptide(L)'
;MSDFYQSFRENMEGVGLPAPQGLFGSFSAAVGNAAAILGQIDKFGKAVTIGEIMGAGTRLEGLTGISGCAAAYYAGAVIGSLAVASAASPTAGTSLADVLFTAKKNKLDRKWLPATLQRWPGVYDQKLVASRNKLRSASFA
;
A
#
# COMPACT_ATOMS: atom_id res chain seq x y z
N MET A 1 1.27 20.71 -6.63
CA MET A 1 1.70 19.35 -6.81
C MET A 1 2.23 18.75 -5.55
N SER A 2 1.74 17.63 -5.20
CA SER A 2 2.02 17.06 -3.91
C SER A 2 3.21 16.11 -3.97
N ASP A 3 4.24 16.38 -3.17
CA ASP A 3 5.34 15.43 -2.98
C ASP A 3 4.83 14.13 -2.38
N PHE A 4 3.72 14.20 -1.65
CA PHE A 4 3.09 13.03 -1.09
C PHE A 4 2.72 12.02 -2.16
N TYR A 5 1.99 12.44 -3.20
CA TYR A 5 1.54 11.50 -4.21
C TYR A 5 2.72 10.90 -4.97
N GLN A 6 3.72 11.71 -5.28
CA GLN A 6 4.89 11.21 -6.00
C GLN A 6 5.59 10.10 -5.21
N SER A 7 5.86 10.34 -3.92
CA SER A 7 6.51 9.35 -3.06
C SER A 7 5.64 8.12 -2.87
N PHE A 8 4.34 8.32 -2.68
CA PHE A 8 3.38 7.23 -2.52
C PHE A 8 3.37 6.35 -3.77
N ARG A 9 3.23 6.97 -4.94
CA ARG A 9 3.18 6.24 -6.20
C ARG A 9 4.46 5.48 -6.47
N GLU A 10 5.61 6.12 -6.23
CA GLU A 10 6.90 5.48 -6.46
C GLU A 10 7.05 4.22 -5.60
N ASN A 11 6.63 4.30 -4.34
CA ASN A 11 6.70 3.13 -3.46
C ASN A 11 5.77 2.02 -3.92
N MET A 12 4.55 2.36 -4.34
CA MET A 12 3.60 1.38 -4.85
C MET A 12 4.11 0.73 -6.14
N GLU A 13 4.61 1.52 -7.06
CA GLU A 13 5.14 1.02 -8.33
C GLU A 13 6.37 0.15 -8.10
N GLY A 14 7.15 0.46 -7.07
CA GLY A 14 8.31 -0.36 -6.71
C GLY A 14 7.96 -1.78 -6.32
N VAL A 15 6.75 -2.01 -5.80
CA VAL A 15 6.27 -3.37 -5.49
C VAL A 15 5.32 -3.90 -6.57
N GLY A 16 5.19 -3.20 -7.69
CA GLY A 16 4.42 -3.66 -8.82
C GLY A 16 2.92 -3.44 -8.71
N LEU A 17 2.49 -2.49 -7.87
CA LEU A 17 1.08 -2.21 -7.67
C LEU A 17 0.70 -0.83 -8.19
N PRO A 18 -0.49 -0.69 -8.77
CA PRO A 18 -0.95 0.62 -9.25
C PRO A 18 -1.34 1.53 -8.10
N ALA A 19 -1.17 2.84 -8.31
CA ALA A 19 -1.58 3.85 -7.35
C ALA A 19 -2.25 5.00 -8.10
N PRO A 20 -3.51 4.81 -8.54
CA PRO A 20 -4.20 5.84 -9.31
C PRO A 20 -4.32 7.15 -8.55
N GLN A 21 -4.04 8.24 -9.24
CA GLN A 21 -4.08 9.57 -8.62
C GLN A 21 -5.47 9.92 -8.10
N GLY A 22 -6.51 9.45 -8.77
CA GLY A 22 -7.88 9.69 -8.31
C GLY A 22 -8.19 9.10 -6.95
N LEU A 23 -7.47 8.03 -6.55
CA LEU A 23 -7.68 7.39 -5.26
C LEU A 23 -6.67 7.84 -4.21
N PHE A 24 -5.45 8.15 -4.62
CA PHE A 24 -4.34 8.36 -3.70
C PHE A 24 -3.60 9.67 -3.91
N GLY A 25 -4.25 10.64 -4.56
CA GLY A 25 -3.61 11.91 -4.91
C GLY A 25 -3.27 12.81 -3.74
N SER A 26 -3.86 12.56 -2.56
CA SER A 26 -3.53 13.31 -1.35
C SER A 26 -3.52 12.36 -0.17
N PHE A 27 -2.92 12.79 0.93
CA PHE A 27 -2.85 11.98 2.14
C PHE A 27 -4.25 11.59 2.63
N SER A 28 -5.18 12.55 2.69
CA SER A 28 -6.53 12.27 3.18
C SER A 28 -7.30 11.33 2.23
N ALA A 29 -7.12 11.48 0.92
CA ALA A 29 -7.75 10.57 -0.03
C ALA A 29 -7.21 9.16 0.13
N ALA A 30 -5.89 9.02 0.29
CA ALA A 30 -5.25 7.72 0.47
C ALA A 30 -5.73 7.05 1.77
N VAL A 31 -5.82 7.79 2.87
CA VAL A 31 -6.33 7.27 4.13
C VAL A 31 -7.79 6.82 3.97
N GLY A 32 -8.62 7.65 3.33
CA GLY A 32 -10.03 7.33 3.12
C GLY A 32 -10.22 6.06 2.29
N ASN A 33 -9.44 5.91 1.22
CA ASN A 33 -9.54 4.72 0.37
C ASN A 33 -8.96 3.49 1.04
N ALA A 34 -7.89 3.64 1.83
CA ALA A 34 -7.38 2.54 2.64
C ALA A 34 -8.44 2.06 3.64
N ALA A 35 -9.11 3.00 4.30
CA ALA A 35 -10.17 2.67 5.25
C ALA A 35 -11.32 1.92 4.57
N ALA A 36 -11.68 2.33 3.35
CA ALA A 36 -12.73 1.66 2.60
C ALA A 36 -12.35 0.21 2.28
N ILE A 37 -11.11 -0.01 1.86
CA ILE A 37 -10.62 -1.36 1.57
C ILE A 37 -10.61 -2.21 2.84
N LEU A 38 -10.11 -1.65 3.93
CA LEU A 38 -10.06 -2.37 5.21
C LEU A 38 -11.46 -2.72 5.71
N GLY A 39 -12.42 -1.81 5.52
CA GLY A 39 -13.82 -2.08 5.88
C GLY A 39 -14.39 -3.28 5.13
N GLN A 40 -14.04 -3.44 3.86
CA GLN A 40 -14.47 -4.59 3.07
C GLN A 40 -13.76 -5.86 3.50
N ILE A 41 -12.49 -5.76 3.87
CA ILE A 41 -11.75 -6.91 4.41
C ILE A 41 -12.38 -7.36 5.72
N ASP A 42 -12.75 -6.42 6.59
CA ASP A 42 -13.43 -6.74 7.85
C ASP A 42 -14.73 -7.49 7.60
N LYS A 43 -15.45 -7.13 6.53
CA LYS A 43 -16.75 -7.71 6.19
C LYS A 43 -16.62 -9.09 5.52
N PHE A 44 -15.67 -9.24 4.60
CA PHE A 44 -15.55 -10.44 3.78
C PHE A 44 -14.41 -11.38 4.17
N GLY A 45 -13.51 -10.94 5.05
CA GLY A 45 -12.37 -11.73 5.47
C GLY A 45 -11.08 -11.41 4.70
N LYS A 46 -9.94 -11.85 5.23
CA LYS A 46 -8.62 -11.54 4.67
C LYS A 46 -8.39 -12.13 3.29
N ALA A 47 -9.12 -13.15 2.92
CA ALA A 47 -8.94 -13.81 1.62
C ALA A 47 -9.63 -13.06 0.47
N VAL A 48 -10.41 -12.02 0.77
CA VAL A 48 -11.13 -11.29 -0.27
C VAL A 48 -10.13 -10.63 -1.23
N THR A 49 -10.49 -10.63 -2.51
CA THR A 49 -9.66 -9.99 -3.55
C THR A 49 -10.16 -8.59 -3.88
N ILE A 50 -9.31 -7.81 -4.54
CA ILE A 50 -9.71 -6.48 -5.02
C ILE A 50 -10.92 -6.58 -5.93
N GLY A 51 -10.94 -7.58 -6.85
CA GLY A 51 -12.08 -7.76 -7.76
C GLY A 51 -13.38 -8.05 -7.03
N GLU A 52 -13.32 -8.84 -5.97
CA GLU A 52 -14.51 -9.14 -5.17
C GLU A 52 -15.04 -7.90 -4.44
N ILE A 53 -14.15 -7.06 -3.94
CA ILE A 53 -14.54 -5.80 -3.31
C ILE A 53 -15.22 -4.88 -4.32
N MET A 54 -14.65 -4.76 -5.52
CA MET A 54 -15.25 -3.94 -6.57
C MET A 54 -16.61 -4.49 -7.01
N GLY A 55 -16.73 -5.82 -7.08
CA GLY A 55 -18.01 -6.46 -7.41
C GLY A 55 -19.09 -6.21 -6.36
N ALA A 56 -18.68 -5.95 -5.12
CA ALA A 56 -19.60 -5.64 -4.05
C ALA A 56 -19.99 -4.15 -3.97
N GLY A 57 -19.50 -3.34 -4.92
CA GLY A 57 -19.88 -1.94 -5.03
C GLY A 57 -18.84 -0.93 -4.54
N THR A 58 -17.71 -1.38 -4.05
CA THR A 58 -16.65 -0.47 -3.64
C THR A 58 -15.97 0.13 -4.87
N ARG A 59 -15.93 1.45 -4.95
CA ARG A 59 -15.37 2.13 -6.11
C ARG A 59 -13.85 2.24 -5.99
N LEU A 60 -13.16 1.42 -6.76
CA LEU A 60 -11.70 1.40 -6.79
C LEU A 60 -11.25 1.50 -8.25
N GLU A 61 -11.64 2.58 -8.90
CA GLU A 61 -11.32 2.81 -10.31
C GLU A 61 -9.80 2.82 -10.51
N GLY A 62 -9.37 2.13 -11.54
CA GLY A 62 -7.94 2.01 -11.82
C GLY A 62 -7.29 0.77 -11.24
N LEU A 63 -8.02 -0.02 -10.44
CA LEU A 63 -7.48 -1.23 -9.84
C LEU A 63 -7.95 -2.51 -10.55
N THR A 64 -8.62 -2.40 -11.66
CA THR A 64 -9.15 -3.55 -12.39
C THR A 64 -8.04 -4.53 -12.80
N GLY A 65 -6.87 -4.02 -13.14
CA GLY A 65 -5.74 -4.85 -13.56
C GLY A 65 -5.18 -5.76 -12.48
N ILE A 66 -5.53 -5.51 -11.21
CA ILE A 66 -5.08 -6.34 -10.09
C ILE A 66 -6.25 -6.99 -9.37
N SER A 67 -7.34 -7.27 -10.10
CA SER A 67 -8.54 -7.83 -9.48
C SER A 67 -8.29 -9.14 -8.74
N GLY A 68 -7.29 -9.92 -9.17
CA GLY A 68 -6.92 -11.16 -8.49
C GLY A 68 -6.05 -10.98 -7.25
N CYS A 69 -5.62 -9.75 -6.98
CA CYS A 69 -4.76 -9.45 -5.83
C CYS A 69 -5.56 -9.53 -4.53
N ALA A 70 -4.97 -10.13 -3.48
CA ALA A 70 -5.59 -10.14 -2.16
C ALA A 70 -5.71 -8.70 -1.66
N ALA A 71 -6.90 -8.33 -1.20
CA ALA A 71 -7.13 -6.97 -0.72
C ALA A 71 -6.26 -6.66 0.51
N ALA A 72 -5.99 -7.65 1.36
CA ALA A 72 -5.14 -7.47 2.53
C ALA A 72 -3.71 -7.10 2.13
N TYR A 73 -3.17 -7.72 1.08
CA TYR A 73 -1.84 -7.37 0.59
C TYR A 73 -1.81 -5.95 0.04
N TYR A 74 -2.82 -5.60 -0.77
CA TYR A 74 -2.90 -4.25 -1.33
C TYR A 74 -3.04 -3.20 -0.23
N ALA A 75 -3.90 -3.47 0.77
CA ALA A 75 -4.07 -2.57 1.90
C ALA A 75 -2.77 -2.39 2.67
N GLY A 76 -2.02 -3.47 2.88
CA GLY A 76 -0.71 -3.40 3.53
C GLY A 76 0.26 -2.53 2.74
N ALA A 77 0.25 -2.66 1.41
CA ALA A 77 1.09 -1.84 0.56
C ALA A 77 0.70 -0.36 0.62
N VAL A 78 -0.60 -0.08 0.64
CA VAL A 78 -1.10 1.30 0.77
C VAL A 78 -0.65 1.91 2.10
N ILE A 79 -0.81 1.17 3.19
CA ILE A 79 -0.41 1.65 4.52
C ILE A 79 1.11 1.85 4.58
N GLY A 80 1.88 0.91 4.03
CA GLY A 80 3.33 1.07 3.96
C GLY A 80 3.74 2.29 3.16
N SER A 81 3.06 2.53 2.04
CA SER A 81 3.33 3.70 1.20
C SER A 81 2.94 5.00 1.88
N LEU A 82 1.86 4.98 2.69
CA LEU A 82 1.48 6.14 3.50
C LEU A 82 2.61 6.50 4.48
N ALA A 83 3.18 5.50 5.13
CA ALA A 83 4.28 5.72 6.07
C ALA A 83 5.51 6.26 5.37
N VAL A 84 5.86 5.70 4.23
CA VAL A 84 7.02 6.15 3.45
C VAL A 84 6.82 7.59 2.98
N ALA A 85 5.65 7.88 2.44
CA ALA A 85 5.38 9.20 1.86
C ALA A 85 5.25 10.31 2.91
N SER A 86 4.89 9.94 4.15
CA SER A 86 4.74 10.91 5.23
C SER A 86 5.96 10.98 6.14
N ALA A 87 7.03 10.24 5.84
CA ALA A 87 8.25 10.24 6.64
C ALA A 87 8.91 11.63 6.60
N ALA A 88 9.37 12.07 7.77
CA ALA A 88 10.02 13.37 7.90
C ALA A 88 11.40 13.40 7.23
N SER A 89 12.05 12.24 7.14
CA SER A 89 13.36 12.13 6.50
C SER A 89 13.38 10.90 5.59
N PRO A 90 13.38 11.11 4.27
CA PRO A 90 13.41 9.98 3.32
C PRO A 90 14.71 9.19 3.38
N THR A 91 15.78 9.77 3.91
CA THR A 91 17.07 9.07 4.02
C THR A 91 17.14 8.14 5.23
N ALA A 92 16.27 8.33 6.20
CA ALA A 92 16.28 7.53 7.43
C ALA A 92 15.69 6.13 7.24
N GLY A 93 14.95 5.92 6.16
CA GLY A 93 14.25 4.66 5.93
C GLY A 93 12.97 4.57 6.75
N THR A 94 12.16 3.57 6.44
CA THR A 94 10.90 3.34 7.12
C THR A 94 10.93 1.95 7.74
N SER A 95 10.65 1.86 9.04
CA SER A 95 10.64 0.59 9.75
C SER A 95 9.22 0.06 9.89
N LEU A 96 9.11 -1.21 10.28
CA LEU A 96 7.81 -1.80 10.58
C LEU A 96 7.08 -1.00 11.67
N ALA A 97 7.82 -0.55 12.69
CA ALA A 97 7.24 0.25 13.76
C ALA A 97 6.63 1.56 13.23
N ASP A 98 7.32 2.18 12.26
CA ASP A 98 6.81 3.42 11.64
C ASP A 98 5.51 3.16 10.90
N VAL A 99 5.42 2.05 10.17
CA VAL A 99 4.21 1.69 9.44
C VAL A 99 3.05 1.43 10.39
N LEU A 100 3.32 0.68 11.46
CA LEU A 100 2.28 0.37 12.44
C LEU A 100 1.81 1.62 13.18
N PHE A 101 2.73 2.55 13.47
CA PHE A 101 2.37 3.82 14.08
C PHE A 101 1.47 4.64 13.15
N THR A 102 1.82 4.70 11.88
CA THR A 102 1.02 5.40 10.87
C THR A 102 -0.37 4.80 10.76
N ALA A 103 -0.47 3.48 10.75
CA ALA A 103 -1.75 2.79 10.70
C ALA A 103 -2.61 3.13 11.91
N LYS A 104 -2.03 3.04 13.10
CA LYS A 104 -2.78 3.31 14.33
C LYS A 104 -3.23 4.76 14.42
N LYS A 105 -2.36 5.69 14.04
CA LYS A 105 -2.66 7.12 14.08
C LYS A 105 -3.84 7.46 13.16
N ASN A 106 -3.98 6.75 12.05
CA ASN A 106 -5.02 7.01 11.06
C ASN A 106 -6.17 6.01 11.12
N LYS A 107 -6.24 5.21 12.19
CA LYS A 107 -7.29 4.21 12.43
C LYS A 107 -7.36 3.14 11.34
N LEU A 108 -6.22 2.80 10.80
CA LEU A 108 -6.08 1.78 9.77
C LEU A 108 -5.51 0.48 10.31
N ASP A 109 -5.25 0.42 11.62
CA ASP A 109 -4.65 -0.76 12.22
C ASP A 109 -5.62 -1.94 12.27
N ARG A 110 -5.08 -3.13 12.07
CA ARG A 110 -5.83 -4.38 12.15
C ARG A 110 -4.94 -5.42 12.80
N LYS A 111 -5.55 -6.41 13.45
CA LYS A 111 -4.79 -7.45 14.16
C LYS A 111 -3.89 -8.25 13.22
N TRP A 112 -4.31 -8.43 11.98
CA TRP A 112 -3.55 -9.19 10.98
C TRP A 112 -2.45 -8.36 10.29
N LEU A 113 -2.48 -7.05 10.43
CA LEU A 113 -1.58 -6.16 9.69
C LEU A 113 -0.09 -6.40 9.99
N PRO A 114 0.33 -6.53 11.27
CA PRO A 114 1.76 -6.75 11.53
C PRO A 114 2.31 -8.00 10.84
N ALA A 115 1.56 -9.09 10.86
CA ALA A 115 1.99 -10.33 10.21
C ALA A 115 2.10 -10.16 8.69
N THR A 116 1.15 -9.45 8.09
CA THR A 116 1.17 -9.17 6.66
C THR A 116 2.38 -8.33 6.28
N LEU A 117 2.69 -7.30 7.06
CA LEU A 117 3.85 -6.46 6.80
C LEU A 117 5.17 -7.21 7.00
N GLN A 118 5.23 -8.10 7.97
CA GLN A 118 6.42 -8.92 8.19
C GLN A 118 6.65 -9.89 7.04
N ARG A 119 5.57 -10.40 6.46
CA ARG A 119 5.64 -11.30 5.32
C ARG A 119 6.06 -10.56 4.04
N TRP A 120 5.68 -9.29 3.91
CA TRP A 120 5.93 -8.52 2.70
C TRP A 120 6.63 -7.20 3.03
N PRO A 121 7.85 -7.23 3.61
CA PRO A 121 8.52 -5.99 4.04
C PRO A 121 8.85 -5.05 2.90
N GLY A 122 8.86 -5.53 1.66
CA GLY A 122 9.12 -4.68 0.49
C GLY A 122 8.11 -3.55 0.32
N VAL A 123 6.92 -3.64 0.95
CA VAL A 123 5.91 -2.58 0.80
C VAL A 123 6.29 -1.31 1.57
N TYR A 124 7.25 -1.36 2.48
CA TYR A 124 7.71 -0.18 3.21
C TYR A 124 9.23 -0.06 3.25
N ASP A 125 9.95 -1.14 3.03
CA ASP A 125 11.42 -1.14 3.10
C ASP A 125 11.99 -0.79 1.73
N GLN A 126 12.37 0.47 1.57
CA GLN A 126 12.86 1.00 0.30
C GLN A 126 14.13 0.30 -0.17
N LYS A 127 14.95 -0.19 0.76
CA LYS A 127 16.17 -0.91 0.39
C LYS A 127 15.84 -2.22 -0.32
N LEU A 128 14.82 -2.92 0.15
CA LEU A 128 14.37 -4.15 -0.49
C LEU A 128 13.77 -3.88 -1.86
N VAL A 129 13.00 -2.80 -1.98
CA VAL A 129 12.42 -2.40 -3.26
C VAL A 129 13.52 -2.05 -4.26
N ALA A 130 14.48 -1.24 -3.85
CA ALA A 130 15.60 -0.85 -4.72
C ALA A 130 16.43 -2.05 -5.15
N SER A 131 16.71 -2.97 -4.22
CA SER A 131 17.47 -4.18 -4.52
C SER A 131 16.72 -5.06 -5.52
N ARG A 132 15.42 -5.22 -5.34
CA ARG A 132 14.59 -6.01 -6.25
C ARG A 132 14.59 -5.41 -7.66
N ASN A 133 14.43 -4.10 -7.76
CA ASN A 133 14.42 -3.42 -9.05
C ASN A 133 15.77 -3.50 -9.75
N LYS A 134 16.86 -3.43 -8.99
CA LYS A 134 18.20 -3.58 -9.53
C LYS A 134 18.40 -4.96 -10.10
N LEU A 135 17.99 -6.00 -9.39
CA LEU A 135 18.08 -7.38 -9.86
C LEU A 135 17.25 -7.61 -11.11
N ARG A 136 16.06 -7.02 -11.15
CA ARG A 136 15.19 -7.13 -12.31
C ARG A 136 15.83 -6.49 -13.54
N SER A 137 16.42 -5.32 -13.38
CA SER A 137 17.11 -4.64 -14.47
C SER A 137 18.31 -5.46 -14.95
N ALA A 138 19.07 -6.05 -14.04
CA ALA A 138 20.21 -6.88 -14.38
C ALA A 138 19.79 -8.13 -15.17
N SER A 139 18.62 -8.67 -14.85
CA SER A 139 18.10 -9.86 -15.54
C SER A 139 17.78 -9.59 -17.01
N PHE A 140 17.51 -8.35 -17.37
CA PHE A 140 17.14 -7.97 -18.74
C PHE A 140 18.30 -7.35 -19.52
N ALA A 141 19.44 -7.23 -18.88
CA ALA A 141 20.63 -6.64 -19.53
C ALA A 141 21.43 -7.68 -20.39
#